data_304b8ce73ceac71afe578600f95b0ef8
#
_entry.id   304b8ce73ceac71afe578600f95b0ef8
#
_cell.length_a   1.000
_cell.length_b   1.000
_cell.length_c   1.000
_cell.angle_alpha   90.00
_cell.angle_beta   90.00
_cell.angle_gamma   90.00
#
_symmetry.space_group_name_H-M   'P 1'
#
loop_
_entity.id
_entity.type
_entity.pdbx_description
1 polymer ?
#
loop_
_entity_poly.entity_id
_entity_poly.type
_entity_poly.pdbx_seq_one_letter_code
_entity_poly.pdbx_strand_id
1 'polypeptide(L)'
;AVCDGILVPGGEDLNPWYYGEEPKPQIQTIRPEIDEAWFALGRAAKEMGMPMLGICKGIQFLNVLCGGDLYQDIYTQKETTILHLQSLERSYLHHHVEIKEGTHLAEILGAGTHAVNSMHHQAVRTPGEDIVVSATAPDGTIEAIESSNGQIVGVQWHPEGLIHTAPEMNRLFADLVERSCRYREKR
;
A
#
# COMPACT_ATOMS: atom_id res chain seq x y z
N ALA A 1 -9.36 -16.85 -15.55
CA ALA A 1 -8.39 -16.52 -14.50
C ALA A 1 -8.27 -17.71 -13.55
N VAL A 2 -7.10 -17.83 -12.92
CA VAL A 2 -6.82 -18.92 -11.95
C VAL A 2 -6.90 -18.42 -10.49
N CYS A 3 -7.11 -17.12 -10.30
CA CYS A 3 -7.29 -16.47 -8.99
C CYS A 3 -8.45 -15.48 -9.04
N ASP A 4 -8.97 -15.13 -7.89
CA ASP A 4 -10.13 -14.25 -7.70
C ASP A 4 -9.77 -12.97 -6.92
N GLY A 5 -8.50 -12.82 -6.51
CA GLY A 5 -7.94 -11.64 -5.86
C GLY A 5 -6.41 -11.69 -5.87
N ILE A 6 -5.77 -10.55 -5.63
CA ILE A 6 -4.31 -10.43 -5.64
C ILE A 6 -3.85 -9.74 -4.35
N LEU A 7 -2.87 -10.35 -3.69
CA LEU A 7 -2.06 -9.69 -2.65
C LEU A 7 -0.71 -9.32 -3.27
N VAL A 8 -0.35 -8.04 -3.21
CA VAL A 8 0.93 -7.50 -3.65
C VAL A 8 1.79 -7.23 -2.42
N PRO A 9 2.85 -8.01 -2.18
CA PRO A 9 3.65 -7.89 -0.96
C PRO A 9 4.58 -6.67 -0.97
N GLY A 10 5.32 -6.50 0.13
CA GLY A 10 6.46 -5.60 0.20
C GLY A 10 7.63 -6.08 -0.65
N GLY A 11 8.62 -5.21 -0.84
CA GLY A 11 9.81 -5.50 -1.64
C GLY A 11 10.75 -4.32 -1.70
N GLU A 12 11.70 -4.40 -2.61
CA GLU A 12 12.65 -3.34 -2.94
C GLU A 12 11.95 -2.18 -3.68
N ASP A 13 12.68 -1.12 -3.99
CA ASP A 13 12.14 0.09 -4.61
C ASP A 13 11.43 -0.17 -5.93
N LEU A 14 10.36 0.58 -6.17
CA LEU A 14 9.68 0.58 -7.46
C LEU A 14 10.47 1.42 -8.47
N ASN A 15 10.65 0.89 -9.69
CA ASN A 15 11.37 1.57 -10.74
C ASN A 15 10.66 2.90 -11.11
N PRO A 16 11.36 4.06 -10.98
CA PRO A 16 10.78 5.38 -11.24
C PRO A 16 10.26 5.60 -12.66
N TRP A 17 10.74 4.85 -13.63
CA TRP A 17 10.24 4.94 -15.01
C TRP A 17 8.75 4.62 -15.15
N TYR A 18 8.18 3.83 -14.22
CA TYR A 18 6.74 3.53 -14.24
C TYR A 18 5.86 4.73 -13.87
N TYR A 19 6.43 5.76 -13.24
CA TYR A 19 5.74 7.03 -12.93
C TYR A 19 6.46 8.26 -13.54
N GLY A 20 7.24 8.05 -14.64
CA GLY A 20 7.78 9.10 -15.48
C GLY A 20 8.93 9.91 -14.88
N GLU A 21 9.63 9.37 -13.90
CA GLU A 21 10.79 10.02 -13.27
C GLU A 21 12.11 9.28 -13.56
N GLU A 22 13.22 10.03 -13.54
CA GLU A 22 14.55 9.45 -13.51
C GLU A 22 14.91 9.00 -12.09
N PRO A 23 15.72 7.92 -11.95
CA PRO A 23 16.19 7.46 -10.63
C PRO A 23 17.02 8.54 -9.92
N LYS A 24 16.62 8.87 -8.68
CA LYS A 24 17.36 9.79 -7.81
C LYS A 24 18.48 9.05 -7.06
N PRO A 25 19.49 9.79 -6.53
CA PRO A 25 20.64 9.17 -5.84
C PRO A 25 20.28 8.28 -4.64
N GLN A 26 19.10 8.49 -4.03
CA GLN A 26 18.62 7.75 -2.87
C GLN A 26 17.88 6.46 -3.22
N ILE A 27 17.60 6.22 -4.52
CA ILE A 27 16.99 4.97 -4.94
C ILE A 27 17.89 3.80 -4.53
N GLN A 28 17.27 2.76 -4.00
CA GLN A 28 17.98 1.56 -3.58
C GLN A 28 17.89 0.47 -4.67
N THR A 29 17.71 -0.78 -4.27
CA THR A 29 17.60 -1.89 -5.21
C THR A 29 16.29 -1.84 -5.98
N ILE A 30 16.35 -1.96 -7.30
CA ILE A 30 15.21 -2.14 -8.20
C ILE A 30 15.28 -3.57 -8.78
N ARG A 31 14.11 -4.19 -8.97
CA ARG A 31 13.96 -5.49 -9.64
C ARG A 31 13.07 -5.35 -10.87
N PRO A 32 13.63 -4.93 -12.02
CA PRO A 32 12.84 -4.64 -13.22
C PRO A 32 11.94 -5.79 -13.67
N GLU A 33 12.45 -7.02 -13.58
CA GLU A 33 11.71 -8.23 -13.95
C GLU A 33 10.48 -8.49 -13.05
N ILE A 34 10.57 -8.13 -11.77
CA ILE A 34 9.45 -8.23 -10.83
C ILE A 34 8.45 -7.11 -11.10
N ASP A 35 8.92 -5.88 -11.28
CA ASP A 35 8.06 -4.74 -11.58
C ASP A 35 7.29 -4.97 -12.89
N GLU A 36 7.96 -5.43 -13.94
CA GLU A 36 7.33 -5.75 -15.23
C GLU A 36 6.21 -6.79 -15.06
N ALA A 37 6.48 -7.88 -14.34
CA ALA A 37 5.50 -8.91 -14.08
C ALA A 37 4.31 -8.37 -13.25
N TRP A 38 4.58 -7.56 -12.22
CA TRP A 38 3.54 -6.96 -11.39
C TRP A 38 2.66 -6.01 -12.20
N PHE A 39 3.24 -5.14 -13.04
CA PHE A 39 2.45 -4.24 -13.89
C PHE A 39 1.64 -4.97 -14.94
N ALA A 40 2.16 -6.07 -15.51
CA ALA A 40 1.39 -6.90 -16.45
C ALA A 40 0.17 -7.54 -15.77
N LEU A 41 0.38 -8.17 -14.60
CA LEU A 41 -0.69 -8.79 -13.81
C LEU A 41 -1.66 -7.76 -13.25
N GLY A 42 -1.16 -6.65 -12.71
CA GLY A 42 -1.96 -5.59 -12.11
C GLY A 42 -2.89 -4.90 -13.11
N ARG A 43 -2.40 -4.61 -14.32
CA ARG A 43 -3.26 -4.07 -15.41
C ARG A 43 -4.39 -5.02 -15.73
N ALA A 44 -4.09 -6.30 -15.93
CA ALA A 44 -5.13 -7.31 -16.20
C ALA A 44 -6.14 -7.43 -15.04
N ALA A 45 -5.66 -7.41 -13.78
CA ALA A 45 -6.52 -7.46 -12.60
C ALA A 45 -7.42 -6.22 -12.50
N LYS A 46 -6.87 -5.03 -12.73
CA LYS A 46 -7.62 -3.76 -12.71
C LYS A 46 -8.71 -3.74 -13.78
N GLU A 47 -8.38 -4.13 -15.03
CA GLU A 47 -9.35 -4.25 -16.12
C GLU A 47 -10.49 -5.24 -15.82
N MET A 48 -10.16 -6.32 -15.11
CA MET A 48 -11.15 -7.33 -14.68
C MET A 48 -11.95 -6.92 -13.44
N GLY A 49 -11.62 -5.81 -12.77
CA GLY A 49 -12.22 -5.41 -11.50
C GLY A 49 -11.89 -6.36 -10.35
N MET A 50 -10.75 -7.05 -10.42
CA MET A 50 -10.32 -8.04 -9.42
C MET A 50 -9.87 -7.33 -8.13
N PRO A 51 -10.27 -7.81 -6.93
CA PRO A 51 -9.81 -7.24 -5.67
C PRO A 51 -8.31 -7.34 -5.48
N MET A 52 -7.69 -6.25 -5.00
CA MET A 52 -6.26 -6.18 -4.71
C MET A 52 -6.01 -5.64 -3.31
N LEU A 53 -5.00 -6.20 -2.61
CA LEU A 53 -4.43 -5.68 -1.39
C LEU A 53 -2.93 -5.46 -1.59
N GLY A 54 -2.45 -4.22 -1.39
CA GLY A 54 -1.03 -3.87 -1.46
C GLY A 54 -0.42 -3.63 -0.09
N ILE A 55 0.76 -4.19 0.16
CA ILE A 55 1.52 -4.03 1.41
C ILE A 55 2.87 -3.39 1.10
N CYS A 56 3.23 -2.30 1.76
CA CYS A 56 4.49 -1.56 1.63
C CYS A 56 4.78 -1.20 0.15
N LYS A 57 5.72 -1.84 -0.54
CA LYS A 57 5.89 -1.65 -1.99
C LYS A 57 4.57 -1.87 -2.76
N GLY A 58 3.70 -2.73 -2.26
CA GLY A 58 2.40 -3.02 -2.88
C GLY A 58 1.47 -1.82 -2.94
N ILE A 59 1.38 -0.96 -1.91
CA ILE A 59 0.58 0.29 -1.98
C ILE A 59 1.17 1.23 -3.03
N GLN A 60 2.50 1.33 -3.08
CA GLN A 60 3.22 2.18 -4.03
C GLN A 60 2.95 1.72 -5.47
N PHE A 61 3.07 0.42 -5.71
CA PHE A 61 2.73 -0.20 -6.99
C PHE A 61 1.27 0.07 -7.39
N LEU A 62 0.30 -0.14 -6.48
CA LEU A 62 -1.12 0.08 -6.76
C LEU A 62 -1.42 1.55 -7.09
N ASN A 63 -0.77 2.49 -6.40
CA ASN A 63 -0.88 3.91 -6.69
C ASN A 63 -0.38 4.23 -8.12
N VAL A 64 0.81 3.75 -8.48
CA VAL A 64 1.40 3.97 -9.80
C VAL A 64 0.61 3.25 -10.90
N LEU A 65 0.07 2.06 -10.63
CA LEU A 65 -0.85 1.36 -11.53
C LEU A 65 -2.10 2.19 -11.85
N CYS A 66 -2.50 3.06 -10.94
CA CYS A 66 -3.61 4.01 -11.11
C CYS A 66 -3.16 5.39 -11.62
N GLY A 67 -1.91 5.55 -12.06
CA GLY A 67 -1.39 6.80 -12.64
C GLY A 67 -0.90 7.82 -11.62
N GLY A 68 -0.76 7.45 -10.36
CA GLY A 68 -0.13 8.27 -9.34
C GLY A 68 1.41 8.20 -9.37
N ASP A 69 2.04 8.92 -8.46
CA ASP A 69 3.50 8.96 -8.33
C ASP A 69 3.98 8.78 -6.88
N LEU A 70 5.31 8.74 -6.69
CA LEU A 70 5.94 8.44 -5.42
C LEU A 70 6.98 9.50 -5.04
N TYR A 71 7.19 9.67 -3.74
CA TYR A 71 8.49 10.09 -3.23
C TYR A 71 9.45 8.90 -3.37
N GLN A 72 10.57 9.10 -4.10
CA GLN A 72 11.62 8.09 -4.19
C GLN A 72 12.41 7.96 -2.89
N ASP A 73 12.41 9.02 -2.08
CA ASP A 73 12.95 9.06 -0.72
C ASP A 73 12.28 10.19 0.06
N ILE A 74 11.50 9.84 1.09
CA ILE A 74 10.77 10.82 1.89
C ILE A 74 11.68 11.74 2.68
N TYR A 75 12.88 11.29 3.06
CA TYR A 75 13.81 12.07 3.89
C TYR A 75 14.51 13.21 3.13
N THR A 76 14.59 13.12 1.80
CA THR A 76 15.21 14.15 0.96
C THR A 76 14.20 14.94 0.13
N GLN A 77 13.00 14.41 -0.10
CA GLN A 77 12.01 15.05 -0.97
C GLN A 77 10.83 15.66 -0.20
N LYS A 78 10.72 15.40 1.10
CA LYS A 78 9.64 15.84 1.96
C LYS A 78 10.20 16.27 3.31
N GLU A 79 9.60 17.27 3.97
CA GLU A 79 9.87 17.55 5.37
C GLU A 79 9.17 16.49 6.24
N THR A 80 9.90 15.45 6.62
CA THR A 80 9.40 14.44 7.55
C THR A 80 9.97 14.64 8.94
N THR A 81 9.12 14.48 9.96
CA THR A 81 9.49 14.56 11.38
C THR A 81 9.46 13.20 12.07
N ILE A 82 9.14 12.15 11.31
CA ILE A 82 8.96 10.78 11.81
C ILE A 82 9.95 9.87 11.12
N LEU A 83 10.48 8.91 11.87
CA LEU A 83 11.29 7.84 11.31
C LEU A 83 10.37 6.75 10.74
N HIS A 84 10.35 6.61 9.41
CA HIS A 84 9.57 5.59 8.71
C HIS A 84 10.36 4.31 8.40
N LEU A 85 11.65 4.29 8.72
CA LEU A 85 12.52 3.13 8.57
C LEU A 85 13.00 2.67 9.94
N GLN A 86 12.18 1.90 10.65
CA GLN A 86 12.52 1.39 11.98
C GLN A 86 13.68 0.39 11.92
N SER A 87 14.51 0.38 12.97
CA SER A 87 15.56 -0.61 13.19
C SER A 87 15.07 -1.83 14.00
N LEU A 88 13.83 -1.80 14.46
CA LEU A 88 13.20 -2.86 15.25
C LEU A 88 12.65 -3.96 14.33
N GLU A 89 12.36 -5.12 14.92
CA GLU A 89 11.69 -6.22 14.22
C GLU A 89 10.27 -5.81 13.76
N ARG A 90 9.77 -6.45 12.70
CA ARG A 90 8.43 -6.19 12.13
C ARG A 90 7.27 -6.35 13.10
N SER A 91 7.45 -7.11 14.16
CA SER A 91 6.46 -7.33 15.21
C SER A 91 6.26 -6.14 16.16
N TYR A 92 7.14 -5.13 16.11
CA TYR A 92 7.06 -3.95 16.97
C TYR A 92 6.26 -2.82 16.31
N LEU A 93 5.35 -2.23 17.07
CA LEU A 93 4.66 -0.99 16.71
C LEU A 93 5.66 0.17 16.81
N HIS A 94 5.63 1.08 15.84
CA HIS A 94 6.65 2.11 15.69
C HIS A 94 6.11 3.53 15.69
N HIS A 95 5.14 3.84 14.83
CA HIS A 95 4.47 5.14 14.81
C HIS A 95 2.96 5.00 14.67
N HIS A 96 2.25 6.13 14.71
CA HIS A 96 0.81 6.15 14.56
C HIS A 96 0.40 6.56 13.15
N VAL A 97 -0.75 6.08 12.74
CA VAL A 97 -1.47 6.52 11.55
C VAL A 97 -2.87 6.95 11.96
N GLU A 98 -3.43 7.93 11.27
CA GLU A 98 -4.83 8.34 11.42
C GLU A 98 -5.65 7.81 10.27
N ILE A 99 -6.56 6.87 10.56
CA ILE A 99 -7.49 6.29 9.57
C ILE A 99 -8.72 7.19 9.48
N LYS A 100 -9.02 7.64 8.26
CA LYS A 100 -10.13 8.57 7.98
C LYS A 100 -11.48 7.88 8.11
N GLU A 101 -12.40 8.55 8.78
CA GLU A 101 -13.79 8.14 8.84
C GLU A 101 -14.44 8.08 7.44
N GLY A 102 -15.35 7.13 7.23
CA GLY A 102 -16.07 6.95 5.97
C GLY A 102 -15.26 6.27 4.87
N THR A 103 -14.09 5.72 5.17
CA THR A 103 -13.29 4.92 4.26
C THR A 103 -13.54 3.43 4.46
N HIS A 104 -13.30 2.61 3.44
CA HIS A 104 -13.37 1.15 3.54
C HIS A 104 -12.34 0.61 4.55
N LEU A 105 -11.15 1.24 4.61
CA LEU A 105 -10.16 0.91 5.63
C LEU A 105 -10.71 1.12 7.05
N ALA A 106 -11.50 2.17 7.26
CA ALA A 106 -12.17 2.41 8.55
C ALA A 106 -13.25 1.36 8.86
N GLU A 107 -13.90 0.78 7.87
CA GLU A 107 -14.81 -0.36 8.06
C GLU A 107 -14.04 -1.61 8.50
N ILE A 108 -12.82 -1.82 7.98
CA ILE A 108 -11.97 -2.97 8.31
C ILE A 108 -11.35 -2.83 9.71
N LEU A 109 -10.71 -1.71 10.01
CA LEU A 109 -9.87 -1.53 11.20
C LEU A 109 -10.49 -0.63 12.27
N GLY A 110 -11.46 0.19 11.94
CA GLY A 110 -11.97 1.30 12.72
C GLY A 110 -11.32 2.63 12.33
N ALA A 111 -12.08 3.72 12.40
CA ALA A 111 -11.54 5.08 12.21
C ALA A 111 -10.72 5.53 13.42
N GLY A 112 -9.83 6.53 13.22
CA GLY A 112 -9.01 7.13 14.27
C GLY A 112 -7.57 6.65 14.28
N THR A 113 -6.90 6.84 15.40
CA THR A 113 -5.46 6.61 15.56
C THR A 113 -5.13 5.15 15.81
N HIS A 114 -4.26 4.58 14.98
CA HIS A 114 -3.75 3.21 15.12
C HIS A 114 -2.22 3.22 15.15
N ALA A 115 -1.61 2.34 15.96
CA ALA A 115 -0.17 2.15 15.97
C ALA A 115 0.21 1.06 14.95
N VAL A 116 1.25 1.32 14.14
CA VAL A 116 1.73 0.42 13.09
C VAL A 116 3.24 0.25 13.13
N ASN A 117 3.77 -0.77 12.45
CA ASN A 117 5.20 -0.87 12.16
C ASN A 117 5.55 -0.06 10.90
N SER A 118 6.84 0.21 10.65
CA SER A 118 7.24 1.03 9.49
C SER A 118 8.63 0.67 9.01
N MET A 119 8.75 0.30 7.74
CA MET A 119 10.01 -0.11 7.11
C MET A 119 10.06 0.35 5.65
N HIS A 120 9.95 1.66 5.43
CA HIS A 120 10.00 2.24 4.10
C HIS A 120 10.71 3.60 4.10
N HIS A 121 11.31 3.95 2.97
CA HIS A 121 11.82 5.28 2.69
C HIS A 121 11.13 5.90 1.45
N GLN A 122 10.39 5.10 0.69
CA GLN A 122 9.51 5.57 -0.38
C GLN A 122 8.07 5.67 0.15
N ALA A 123 7.26 6.55 -0.43
CA ALA A 123 5.84 6.70 -0.11
C ALA A 123 5.05 7.25 -1.30
N VAL A 124 3.74 7.07 -1.27
CA VAL A 124 2.82 7.74 -2.21
C VAL A 124 2.97 9.26 -2.06
N ARG A 125 3.17 9.97 -3.19
CA ARG A 125 3.21 11.44 -3.25
C ARG A 125 1.90 12.00 -3.77
N THR A 126 1.54 11.63 -4.99
CA THR A 126 0.27 12.02 -5.61
C THR A 126 -0.58 10.77 -5.80
N PRO A 127 -1.78 10.73 -5.21
CA PRO A 127 -2.72 9.64 -5.47
C PRO A 127 -3.08 9.54 -6.95
N GLY A 128 -3.23 8.30 -7.44
CA GLY A 128 -3.67 8.03 -8.80
C GLY A 128 -5.16 8.30 -9.03
N GLU A 129 -5.61 8.05 -10.25
CA GLU A 129 -7.01 8.20 -10.65
C GLU A 129 -7.91 7.26 -9.82
N ASP A 130 -9.03 7.79 -9.31
CA ASP A 130 -9.99 7.09 -8.45
C ASP A 130 -9.40 6.55 -7.13
N ILE A 131 -8.23 7.04 -6.71
CA ILE A 131 -7.59 6.67 -5.45
C ILE A 131 -7.90 7.72 -4.36
N VAL A 132 -8.36 7.22 -3.22
CA VAL A 132 -8.64 7.98 -2.01
C VAL A 132 -7.57 7.68 -0.97
N VAL A 133 -7.06 8.71 -0.30
CA VAL A 133 -6.15 8.55 0.85
C VAL A 133 -6.99 8.18 2.07
N SER A 134 -6.81 6.97 2.59
CA SER A 134 -7.58 6.43 3.73
C SER A 134 -6.83 6.51 5.06
N ALA A 135 -5.49 6.65 5.07
CA ALA A 135 -4.74 6.95 6.29
C ALA A 135 -3.50 7.79 6.03
N THR A 136 -3.09 8.57 7.03
CA THR A 136 -1.87 9.39 7.02
C THR A 136 -1.13 9.28 8.34
N ALA A 137 0.21 9.36 8.29
CA ALA A 137 1.03 9.59 9.48
C ALA A 137 0.93 11.06 9.96
N PRO A 138 1.33 11.37 11.21
CA PRO A 138 1.29 12.75 11.73
C PRO A 138 2.08 13.77 10.94
N ASP A 139 3.11 13.38 10.20
CA ASP A 139 3.88 14.23 9.28
C ASP A 139 3.22 14.39 7.90
N GLY A 140 2.01 13.84 7.71
CA GLY A 140 1.26 13.88 6.47
C GLY A 140 1.74 12.90 5.40
N THR A 141 2.61 11.94 5.73
CA THR A 141 2.95 10.83 4.83
C THR A 141 1.72 9.96 4.61
N ILE A 142 1.43 9.64 3.34
CA ILE A 142 0.31 8.76 3.00
C ILE A 142 0.68 7.33 3.42
N GLU A 143 -0.14 6.76 4.29
CA GLU A 143 0.06 5.44 4.88
C GLU A 143 -0.96 4.40 4.40
N ALA A 144 -2.10 4.85 3.87
CA ALA A 144 -3.04 3.96 3.20
C ALA A 144 -3.82 4.66 2.09
N ILE A 145 -4.15 3.87 1.09
CA ILE A 145 -5.00 4.26 -0.04
C ILE A 145 -6.06 3.19 -0.30
N GLU A 146 -7.14 3.60 -0.94
CA GLU A 146 -8.16 2.70 -1.45
C GLU A 146 -8.76 3.27 -2.73
N SER A 147 -9.31 2.41 -3.60
CA SER A 147 -10.09 2.90 -4.74
C SER A 147 -11.52 3.22 -4.34
N SER A 148 -12.13 4.21 -4.99
CA SER A 148 -13.51 4.64 -4.71
C SER A 148 -14.55 3.50 -4.87
N ASN A 149 -14.23 2.48 -5.65
CA ASN A 149 -15.08 1.30 -5.86
C ASN A 149 -14.78 0.14 -4.87
N GLY A 150 -13.85 0.32 -3.93
CA GLY A 150 -13.46 -0.68 -2.93
C GLY A 150 -12.69 -1.90 -3.47
N GLN A 151 -12.24 -1.89 -4.74
CA GLN A 151 -11.51 -3.04 -5.29
C GLN A 151 -10.01 -3.02 -4.94
N ILE A 152 -9.45 -1.85 -4.69
CA ILE A 152 -8.05 -1.66 -4.31
C ILE A 152 -8.00 -1.17 -2.87
N VAL A 153 -7.19 -1.83 -2.05
CA VAL A 153 -6.78 -1.38 -0.71
C VAL A 153 -5.27 -1.51 -0.62
N GLY A 154 -4.60 -0.48 -0.14
CA GLY A 154 -3.15 -0.50 0.06
C GLY A 154 -2.77 0.11 1.40
N VAL A 155 -1.81 -0.52 2.09
CA VAL A 155 -1.24 -0.03 3.35
C VAL A 155 0.27 0.03 3.26
N GLN A 156 0.88 1.08 3.82
CA GLN A 156 2.32 1.29 3.75
C GLN A 156 3.08 0.49 4.82
N TRP A 157 2.42 0.20 5.94
CA TRP A 157 2.95 -0.67 6.99
C TRP A 157 2.91 -2.15 6.61
N HIS A 158 3.43 -3.01 7.47
CA HIS A 158 3.50 -4.45 7.30
C HIS A 158 2.56 -5.20 8.25
N PRO A 159 1.26 -5.34 7.93
CA PRO A 159 0.29 -6.03 8.77
C PRO A 159 0.64 -7.49 9.03
N GLU A 160 1.33 -8.15 8.09
CA GLU A 160 1.79 -9.54 8.25
C GLU A 160 2.79 -9.72 9.39
N GLY A 161 3.52 -8.67 9.75
CA GLY A 161 4.43 -8.67 10.91
C GLY A 161 3.74 -8.43 12.24
N LEU A 162 2.48 -7.96 12.23
CA LEU A 162 1.74 -7.54 13.41
C LEU A 162 0.68 -8.52 13.88
N ILE A 163 0.54 -9.67 13.25
CA ILE A 163 -0.55 -10.64 13.50
C ILE A 163 -0.66 -11.12 14.96
N HIS A 164 0.43 -11.04 15.73
CA HIS A 164 0.46 -11.39 17.15
C HIS A 164 0.40 -10.20 18.09
N THR A 165 0.95 -9.05 17.67
CA THR A 165 1.03 -7.82 18.49
C THR A 165 -0.21 -6.93 18.33
N ALA A 166 -0.79 -6.90 17.13
CA ALA A 166 -2.01 -6.19 16.78
C ALA A 166 -2.91 -7.11 15.93
N PRO A 167 -3.60 -8.08 16.56
CA PRO A 167 -4.35 -9.14 15.85
C PRO A 167 -5.45 -8.60 14.92
N GLU A 168 -5.95 -7.39 15.16
CA GLU A 168 -6.90 -6.70 14.29
C GLU A 168 -6.39 -6.49 12.87
N MET A 169 -5.07 -6.44 12.66
CA MET A 169 -4.45 -6.32 11.34
C MET A 169 -4.74 -7.52 10.41
N ASN A 170 -5.12 -8.67 11.00
CA ASN A 170 -5.59 -9.82 10.21
C ASN A 170 -6.87 -9.53 9.42
N ARG A 171 -7.65 -8.52 9.82
CA ARG A 171 -8.88 -8.13 9.12
C ARG A 171 -8.61 -7.65 7.69
N LEU A 172 -7.43 -7.09 7.41
CA LEU A 172 -7.03 -6.70 6.04
C LEU A 172 -6.97 -7.92 5.11
N PHE A 173 -6.44 -9.03 5.59
CA PHE A 173 -6.36 -10.26 4.80
C PHE A 173 -7.74 -10.92 4.67
N ALA A 174 -8.54 -10.92 5.75
CA ALA A 174 -9.91 -11.43 5.73
C ALA A 174 -10.78 -10.64 4.74
N ASP A 175 -10.66 -9.31 4.71
CA ASP A 175 -11.34 -8.44 3.75
C ASP A 175 -10.97 -8.77 2.30
N LEU A 176 -9.69 -8.96 1.99
CA LEU A 176 -9.28 -9.39 0.65
C LEU A 176 -9.94 -10.71 0.25
N VAL A 177 -9.96 -11.70 1.16
CA VAL A 177 -10.60 -12.99 0.91
C VAL A 177 -12.09 -12.82 0.65
N GLU A 178 -12.78 -12.02 1.47
CA GLU A 178 -14.21 -11.75 1.32
C GLU A 178 -14.53 -11.05 0.00
N ARG A 179 -13.77 -10.01 -0.35
CA ARG A 179 -13.90 -9.33 -1.66
C ARG A 179 -13.65 -10.29 -2.82
N SER A 180 -12.68 -11.19 -2.70
CA SER A 180 -12.38 -12.22 -3.70
C SER A 180 -13.50 -13.24 -3.84
N CYS A 181 -14.15 -13.66 -2.75
CA CYS A 181 -15.33 -14.52 -2.81
C CYS A 181 -16.49 -13.83 -3.54
N ARG A 182 -16.77 -12.57 -3.18
CA ARG A 182 -17.81 -11.77 -3.87
C ARG A 182 -17.52 -11.55 -5.36
N TYR A 183 -16.25 -11.36 -5.72
CA TYR A 183 -15.81 -11.23 -7.11
C TYR A 183 -16.06 -12.53 -7.89
N ARG A 184 -15.70 -13.67 -7.31
CA ARG A 184 -15.91 -15.00 -7.92
C ARG A 184 -17.39 -15.29 -8.19
N GLU A 185 -18.29 -14.92 -7.27
CA GLU A 185 -19.74 -15.12 -7.38
C GLU A 185 -20.39 -14.31 -8.50
N LYS A 186 -19.77 -13.17 -8.89
CA LYS A 186 -20.28 -12.29 -9.95
C LYS A 186 -19.76 -12.66 -11.35
N ARG A 187 -18.83 -13.60 -11.44
CA ARG A 187 -18.15 -14.02 -12.67
C ARG A 187 -18.72 -15.32 -13.23
#